data_4c2d909332597cd662d772e2c1fecec2
#
_entry.id   4c2d909332597cd662d772e2c1fecec2
#
_cell.length_a   1.000
_cell.length_b   1.000
_cell.length_c   1.000
_cell.angle_alpha   90.00
_cell.angle_beta   90.00
_cell.angle_gamma   90.00
#
_symmetry.space_group_name_H-M   'P 1'
#
loop_
_entity.id
_entity.type
_entity.pdbx_description
1 polymer ?
#
loop_
_entity_poly.entity_id
_entity_poly.type
_entity_poly.pdbx_seq_one_letter_code
_entity_poly.pdbx_strand_id
1 'polypeptide(L)'
;MSDFSPEVRNQALWSGDARRFVEGKGGEVYAEKIGAKPFDDLSNVEVVQMGLVMQEPVMREYARRNQIAFKDADYALYHPKEKWMASHFDYISEDGKTLYEVKNLGAHQRKKYGDTGSSDVDIGYRVQCLHEATVHQIEAVVLVVCFGGQEICGYPQTFGADLMDLHIREMAEFWGRIQARSFDPETMGDAARLVYRQDDGNKLIATQSLEHAAMQLKALKTQIKDLEEQESKWQAAIQGYMMEAAELVSVDGNVLATWKTAKASKRFSAELFKSSMPDIYEQFVTEQPGSRRFLVK
;
A
#
# COMPACT_ATOMS: atom_id res chain seq x y z
N MET A 1 -22.66 11.39 -3.30
CA MET A 1 -21.23 11.11 -3.49
C MET A 1 -20.48 12.41 -3.26
N SER A 2 -19.63 12.46 -2.23
CA SER A 2 -18.73 13.59 -2.03
C SER A 2 -17.80 13.68 -3.24
N ASP A 3 -17.52 14.90 -3.71
CA ASP A 3 -16.59 15.13 -4.81
C ASP A 3 -15.16 14.79 -4.33
N PHE A 4 -14.69 13.60 -4.67
CA PHE A 4 -13.31 13.15 -4.44
C PHE A 4 -12.41 13.47 -5.63
N SER A 5 -12.63 14.61 -6.27
CA SER A 5 -11.75 15.08 -7.34
C SER A 5 -10.28 15.18 -6.85
N PRO A 6 -9.31 15.10 -7.75
CA PRO A 6 -7.90 15.29 -7.39
C PRO A 6 -7.63 16.59 -6.63
N GLU A 7 -8.37 17.66 -6.94
CA GLU A 7 -8.26 18.96 -6.29
C GLU A 7 -8.66 18.87 -4.82
N VAL A 8 -9.77 18.20 -4.50
CA VAL A 8 -10.23 17.98 -3.11
C VAL A 8 -9.25 17.05 -2.37
N ARG A 9 -8.81 15.98 -3.01
CA ARG A 9 -7.86 15.03 -2.40
C ARG A 9 -6.51 15.66 -2.07
N ASN A 10 -6.09 16.68 -2.83
CA ASN A 10 -4.81 17.37 -2.61
C ASN A 10 -4.85 18.43 -1.49
N GLN A 11 -6.04 18.80 -1.00
CA GLN A 11 -6.17 19.84 0.03
C GLN A 11 -5.93 19.35 1.45
N ALA A 12 -5.88 18.02 1.66
CA ALA A 12 -5.71 17.44 2.98
C ALA A 12 -5.04 16.06 2.93
N LEU A 13 -4.57 15.58 4.08
CA LEU A 13 -4.26 14.17 4.32
C LEU A 13 -5.54 13.47 4.76
N TRP A 14 -5.90 12.43 4.05
CA TRP A 14 -7.08 11.59 4.30
C TRP A 14 -6.72 10.33 5.09
N SER A 15 -7.67 9.67 5.68
CA SER A 15 -7.46 8.44 6.46
C SER A 15 -6.72 7.34 5.66
N GLY A 16 -7.04 7.21 4.37
CA GLY A 16 -6.32 6.33 3.44
C GLY A 16 -4.86 6.74 3.19
N ASP A 17 -4.53 8.04 3.23
CA ASP A 17 -3.16 8.53 3.11
C ASP A 17 -2.34 8.20 4.37
N ALA A 18 -2.92 8.37 5.57
CA ALA A 18 -2.30 8.01 6.83
C ALA A 18 -2.01 6.50 6.91
N ARG A 19 -2.94 5.67 6.43
CA ARG A 19 -2.73 4.24 6.26
C ARG A 19 -1.54 3.95 5.34
N ARG A 20 -1.51 4.53 4.14
CA ARG A 20 -0.43 4.33 3.16
C ARG A 20 0.93 4.80 3.71
N PHE A 21 0.94 5.87 4.51
CA PHE A 21 2.15 6.36 5.15
C PHE A 21 2.78 5.29 6.06
N VAL A 22 2.01 4.69 6.96
CA VAL A 22 2.51 3.66 7.88
C VAL A 22 2.84 2.34 7.17
N GLU A 23 2.21 2.06 6.02
CA GLU A 23 2.54 0.92 5.15
C GLU A 23 3.84 1.13 4.32
N GLY A 24 4.59 2.22 4.55
CA GLY A 24 5.81 2.55 3.82
C GLY A 24 5.59 3.16 2.43
N LYS A 25 4.38 3.61 2.13
CA LYS A 25 3.99 4.25 0.86
C LYS A 25 3.90 5.78 0.95
N GLY A 26 4.53 6.38 1.96
CA GLY A 26 4.54 7.83 2.15
C GLY A 26 5.08 8.59 0.92
N GLY A 27 6.05 8.00 0.20
CA GLY A 27 6.57 8.55 -1.03
C GLY A 27 5.56 8.65 -2.18
N GLU A 28 4.67 7.67 -2.32
CA GLU A 28 3.59 7.73 -3.31
C GLU A 28 2.57 8.81 -2.93
N VAL A 29 2.18 8.87 -1.65
CA VAL A 29 1.27 9.91 -1.14
C VAL A 29 1.88 11.30 -1.39
N TYR A 30 3.15 11.48 -1.06
CA TYR A 30 3.87 12.73 -1.33
C TYR A 30 3.83 13.12 -2.81
N ALA A 31 4.18 12.18 -3.71
CA ALA A 31 4.20 12.44 -5.14
C ALA A 31 2.81 12.80 -5.71
N GLU A 32 1.76 12.16 -5.21
CA GLU A 32 0.37 12.46 -5.57
C GLU A 32 -0.03 13.86 -5.07
N LYS A 33 0.22 14.18 -3.81
CA LYS A 33 -0.14 15.47 -3.19
C LYS A 33 0.55 16.67 -3.83
N ILE A 34 1.80 16.51 -4.29
CA ILE A 34 2.50 17.59 -5.01
C ILE A 34 2.21 17.62 -6.52
N GLY A 35 1.35 16.71 -7.02
CA GLY A 35 0.97 16.62 -8.43
C GLY A 35 2.03 15.98 -9.34
N ALA A 36 3.07 15.35 -8.80
CA ALA A 36 4.11 14.67 -9.58
C ALA A 36 3.65 13.29 -10.11
N LYS A 37 2.70 12.65 -9.42
CA LYS A 37 2.02 11.43 -9.84
C LYS A 37 0.51 11.69 -9.85
N PRO A 38 -0.23 11.31 -10.90
CA PRO A 38 -1.69 11.34 -10.83
C PRO A 38 -2.19 10.31 -9.81
N PHE A 39 -3.37 10.55 -9.25
CA PHE A 39 -4.07 9.52 -8.49
C PHE A 39 -4.46 8.37 -9.41
N ASP A 40 -4.37 7.15 -8.91
CA ASP A 40 -4.81 5.98 -9.65
C ASP A 40 -6.34 6.03 -9.82
N ASP A 41 -6.81 5.82 -11.04
CA ASP A 41 -8.25 5.66 -11.31
C ASP A 41 -8.67 4.24 -10.91
N LEU A 42 -9.39 4.15 -9.81
CA LEU A 42 -9.90 2.89 -9.26
C LEU A 42 -11.35 2.60 -9.67
N SER A 43 -11.95 3.44 -10.51
CA SER A 43 -13.38 3.34 -10.88
C SER A 43 -13.74 2.03 -11.60
N ASN A 44 -12.78 1.41 -12.29
CA ASN A 44 -12.95 0.16 -13.02
C ASN A 44 -12.23 -1.03 -12.37
N VAL A 45 -11.77 -0.89 -11.12
CA VAL A 45 -11.11 -1.97 -10.39
C VAL A 45 -12.15 -2.80 -9.66
N GLU A 46 -12.42 -4.00 -10.14
CA GLU A 46 -13.48 -4.89 -9.65
C GLU A 46 -13.46 -5.08 -8.12
N VAL A 47 -12.30 -5.31 -7.53
CA VAL A 47 -12.18 -5.51 -6.07
C VAL A 47 -12.59 -4.26 -5.28
N VAL A 48 -12.36 -3.06 -5.83
CA VAL A 48 -12.77 -1.80 -5.21
C VAL A 48 -14.28 -1.60 -5.33
N GLN A 49 -14.84 -1.87 -6.52
CA GLN A 49 -16.28 -1.81 -6.74
C GLN A 49 -17.04 -2.82 -5.84
N MET A 50 -16.53 -4.03 -5.73
CA MET A 50 -17.10 -5.03 -4.81
C MET A 50 -16.95 -4.62 -3.33
N GLY A 51 -15.90 -3.88 -2.98
CA GLY A 51 -15.75 -3.28 -1.67
C GLY A 51 -16.90 -2.33 -1.34
N LEU A 52 -17.22 -1.42 -2.27
CA LEU A 52 -18.32 -0.45 -2.11
C LEU A 52 -19.69 -1.14 -2.07
N VAL A 53 -19.95 -2.09 -2.97
CA VAL A 53 -21.22 -2.83 -3.00
C VAL A 53 -21.45 -3.63 -1.71
N MET A 54 -20.40 -4.20 -1.14
CA MET A 54 -20.50 -5.04 0.07
C MET A 54 -20.55 -4.25 1.37
N GLN A 55 -20.27 -2.97 1.35
CA GLN A 55 -20.15 -2.12 2.55
C GLN A 55 -21.44 -2.11 3.38
N GLU A 56 -22.55 -1.72 2.76
CA GLU A 56 -23.85 -1.66 3.44
C GLU A 56 -24.37 -3.04 3.89
N PRO A 57 -24.41 -4.10 3.05
CA PRO A 57 -24.80 -5.44 3.48
C PRO A 57 -23.99 -5.96 4.65
N VAL A 58 -22.68 -5.75 4.67
CA VAL A 58 -21.80 -6.19 5.76
C VAL A 58 -22.12 -5.42 7.04
N MET A 59 -22.28 -4.09 6.96
CA MET A 59 -22.64 -3.30 8.14
C MET A 59 -24.01 -3.66 8.69
N ARG A 60 -25.02 -3.85 7.85
CA ARG A 60 -26.37 -4.27 8.27
C ARG A 60 -26.35 -5.62 8.97
N GLU A 61 -25.63 -6.59 8.45
CA GLU A 61 -25.54 -7.92 9.08
C GLU A 61 -24.76 -7.87 10.40
N TYR A 62 -23.67 -7.09 10.46
CA TYR A 62 -22.94 -6.86 11.70
C TYR A 62 -23.84 -6.21 12.77
N ALA A 63 -24.57 -5.16 12.39
CA ALA A 63 -25.49 -4.45 13.28
C ALA A 63 -26.62 -5.34 13.78
N ARG A 64 -27.21 -6.17 12.90
CA ARG A 64 -28.24 -7.14 13.27
C ARG A 64 -27.76 -8.15 14.32
N ARG A 65 -26.53 -8.69 14.17
CA ARG A 65 -25.94 -9.66 15.11
C ARG A 65 -25.65 -9.04 16.47
N ASN A 66 -25.25 -7.78 16.50
CA ASN A 66 -24.81 -7.10 17.71
C ASN A 66 -25.89 -6.15 18.29
N GLN A 67 -27.10 -6.11 17.72
CA GLN A 67 -28.20 -5.25 18.13
C GLN A 67 -27.80 -3.74 18.17
N ILE A 68 -27.10 -3.31 17.16
CA ILE A 68 -26.57 -1.93 17.01
C ILE A 68 -27.49 -1.14 16.09
N ALA A 69 -27.82 0.09 16.50
CA ALA A 69 -28.44 1.08 15.64
C ALA A 69 -27.36 2.02 15.10
N PHE A 70 -27.37 2.23 13.78
CA PHE A 70 -26.40 3.06 13.08
C PHE A 70 -27.08 3.90 11.99
N LYS A 71 -26.38 4.92 11.56
CA LYS A 71 -26.77 5.79 10.43
C LYS A 71 -25.60 6.00 9.49
N ASP A 72 -25.90 6.30 8.24
CA ASP A 72 -24.91 6.64 7.23
C ASP A 72 -24.15 7.90 7.63
N ALA A 73 -22.88 7.89 7.33
CA ALA A 73 -21.99 9.00 7.54
C ALA A 73 -21.17 9.30 6.26
N ASP A 74 -21.78 9.05 5.10
CA ASP A 74 -21.16 9.24 3.77
C ASP A 74 -20.94 10.73 3.45
N TYR A 75 -20.11 11.37 4.24
CA TYR A 75 -19.66 12.75 4.00
C TYR A 75 -18.21 12.94 4.44
N ALA A 76 -17.50 13.80 3.71
CA ALA A 76 -16.17 14.22 4.09
C ALA A 76 -16.22 15.22 5.26
N LEU A 77 -15.38 14.99 6.25
CA LEU A 77 -15.19 15.91 7.37
C LEU A 77 -13.73 16.32 7.47
N TYR A 78 -13.50 17.60 7.75
CA TYR A 78 -12.19 18.14 8.07
C TYR A 78 -12.05 18.31 9.59
N HIS A 79 -10.86 18.03 10.11
CA HIS A 79 -10.58 18.22 11.51
C HIS A 79 -10.91 19.68 11.93
N PRO A 80 -11.54 19.91 13.08
CA PRO A 80 -12.05 21.25 13.45
C PRO A 80 -10.98 22.32 13.51
N LYS A 81 -9.76 21.99 13.93
CA LYS A 81 -8.60 22.90 14.00
C LYS A 81 -7.64 22.70 12.83
N GLU A 82 -7.25 21.47 12.55
CA GLU A 82 -6.23 21.10 11.57
C GLU A 82 -6.87 20.82 10.20
N LYS A 83 -7.19 21.87 9.44
CA LYS A 83 -7.94 21.78 8.18
C LYS A 83 -7.24 20.99 7.07
N TRP A 84 -5.98 20.69 7.25
CA TRP A 84 -5.20 19.79 6.39
C TRP A 84 -5.40 18.30 6.71
N MET A 85 -6.16 17.94 7.74
CA MET A 85 -6.58 16.56 8.03
C MET A 85 -8.05 16.39 7.67
N ALA A 86 -8.36 15.35 6.94
CA ALA A 86 -9.72 15.02 6.52
C ALA A 86 -9.98 13.53 6.58
N SER A 87 -11.21 13.15 6.75
CA SER A 87 -11.65 11.78 6.79
C SER A 87 -12.99 11.63 6.06
N HIS A 88 -13.17 10.47 5.48
CA HIS A 88 -14.44 9.94 5.03
C HIS A 88 -14.60 8.59 5.70
N PHE A 89 -15.60 8.43 6.52
CA PHE A 89 -15.89 7.17 7.23
C PHE A 89 -17.27 6.66 6.82
N ASP A 90 -17.52 5.38 7.07
CA ASP A 90 -18.67 4.72 6.47
C ASP A 90 -19.95 4.94 7.27
N TYR A 91 -19.94 4.71 8.59
CA TYR A 91 -21.12 4.76 9.44
C TYR A 91 -20.81 5.30 10.84
N ILE A 92 -21.84 5.77 11.53
CA ILE A 92 -21.77 6.22 12.92
C ILE A 92 -22.95 5.64 13.72
N SER A 93 -22.73 5.34 15.00
CA SER A 93 -23.82 4.94 15.91
C SER A 93 -24.88 6.02 16.02
N GLU A 94 -26.13 5.63 16.34
CA GLU A 94 -27.25 6.59 16.53
C GLU A 94 -26.94 7.65 17.59
N ASP A 95 -26.23 7.27 18.66
CA ASP A 95 -25.83 8.20 19.72
C ASP A 95 -24.61 9.08 19.37
N GLY A 96 -24.00 8.84 18.19
CA GLY A 96 -22.88 9.63 17.67
C GLY A 96 -21.54 9.36 18.38
N LYS A 97 -21.39 8.27 19.12
CA LYS A 97 -20.17 8.02 19.94
C LYS A 97 -19.22 6.96 19.37
N THR A 98 -19.64 6.22 18.36
CA THR A 98 -18.84 5.16 17.76
C THR A 98 -18.87 5.29 16.24
N LEU A 99 -17.68 5.32 15.61
CA LEU A 99 -17.54 5.22 14.17
C LEU A 99 -17.45 3.76 13.74
N TYR A 100 -17.92 3.45 12.56
CA TYR A 100 -17.78 2.12 11.95
C TYR A 100 -17.10 2.29 10.58
N GLU A 101 -15.99 1.61 10.42
CA GLU A 101 -15.27 1.47 9.16
C GLU A 101 -15.43 0.03 8.66
N VAL A 102 -15.89 -0.14 7.41
CA VAL A 102 -16.23 -1.46 6.85
C VAL A 102 -15.22 -1.86 5.78
N LYS A 103 -14.75 -3.09 5.85
CA LYS A 103 -13.82 -3.64 4.85
C LYS A 103 -14.27 -4.99 4.34
N ASN A 104 -14.15 -5.19 3.04
CA ASN A 104 -14.30 -6.50 2.40
C ASN A 104 -12.92 -7.00 1.96
N LEU A 105 -12.40 -8.01 2.64
CA LEU A 105 -11.04 -8.52 2.45
C LEU A 105 -11.07 -9.98 2.00
N GLY A 106 -10.04 -10.38 1.25
CA GLY A 106 -9.87 -11.79 0.88
C GLY A 106 -9.68 -12.70 2.11
N ALA A 107 -10.21 -13.91 2.09
CA ALA A 107 -10.15 -14.86 3.19
C ALA A 107 -8.72 -15.11 3.71
N HIS A 108 -7.71 -15.08 2.84
CA HIS A 108 -6.30 -15.27 3.21
C HIS A 108 -5.75 -14.20 4.15
N GLN A 109 -6.40 -13.03 4.23
CA GLN A 109 -5.99 -11.95 5.14
C GLN A 109 -6.45 -12.18 6.58
N ARG A 110 -7.42 -13.07 6.83
CA ARG A 110 -7.95 -13.39 8.17
C ARG A 110 -6.85 -13.67 9.21
N LYS A 111 -5.75 -14.31 8.78
CA LYS A 111 -4.61 -14.66 9.63
C LYS A 111 -3.83 -13.46 10.20
N LYS A 112 -4.07 -12.25 9.70
CA LYS A 112 -3.44 -11.01 10.20
C LYS A 112 -4.27 -10.34 11.31
N TYR A 113 -5.38 -10.94 11.69
CA TYR A 113 -6.34 -10.37 12.62
C TYR A 113 -6.57 -11.34 13.77
N GLY A 114 -6.76 -10.81 14.96
CA GLY A 114 -7.16 -11.60 16.14
C GLY A 114 -8.60 -12.09 16.07
N ASP A 115 -9.09 -12.59 17.18
CA ASP A 115 -10.50 -13.00 17.29
C ASP A 115 -11.43 -11.79 17.24
N THR A 116 -12.68 -12.03 16.78
CA THR A 116 -13.70 -10.97 16.80
C THR A 116 -13.89 -10.43 18.21
N GLY A 117 -14.02 -9.12 18.34
CA GLY A 117 -14.07 -8.43 19.63
C GLY A 117 -12.69 -8.03 20.19
N SER A 118 -11.59 -8.53 19.64
CA SER A 118 -10.25 -8.04 20.00
C SER A 118 -9.91 -6.73 19.27
N SER A 119 -8.83 -6.06 19.69
CA SER A 119 -8.27 -4.90 19.00
C SER A 119 -7.10 -5.25 18.06
N ASP A 120 -6.84 -6.54 17.85
CA ASP A 120 -5.71 -7.04 17.06
C ASP A 120 -6.08 -7.04 15.58
N VAL A 121 -5.57 -6.05 14.85
CA VAL A 121 -5.82 -5.80 13.43
C VAL A 121 -4.53 -5.43 12.71
N ASP A 122 -4.57 -5.49 11.38
CA ASP A 122 -3.50 -4.97 10.54
C ASP A 122 -3.21 -3.48 10.86
N ILE A 123 -1.92 -3.15 11.04
CA ILE A 123 -1.49 -1.82 11.50
C ILE A 123 -1.97 -0.70 10.58
N GLY A 124 -2.04 -0.93 9.28
CA GLY A 124 -2.52 0.07 8.32
C GLY A 124 -3.96 0.45 8.60
N TYR A 125 -4.84 -0.50 8.83
CA TYR A 125 -6.24 -0.23 9.17
C TYR A 125 -6.40 0.36 10.57
N ARG A 126 -5.55 0.00 11.52
CA ARG A 126 -5.54 0.63 12.84
C ARG A 126 -5.22 2.13 12.75
N VAL A 127 -4.22 2.50 11.93
CA VAL A 127 -3.86 3.91 11.70
C VAL A 127 -4.94 4.64 10.91
N GLN A 128 -5.61 3.97 9.97
CA GLN A 128 -6.78 4.53 9.29
C GLN A 128 -7.87 4.88 10.32
N CYS A 129 -8.27 3.96 11.19
CA CYS A 129 -9.24 4.19 12.25
C CYS A 129 -8.79 5.28 13.24
N LEU A 130 -7.51 5.36 13.59
CA LEU A 130 -6.97 6.43 14.43
C LEU A 130 -7.13 7.81 13.76
N HIS A 131 -6.85 7.90 12.47
CA HIS A 131 -7.02 9.14 11.72
C HIS A 131 -8.50 9.59 11.69
N GLU A 132 -9.41 8.66 11.45
CA GLU A 132 -10.86 8.90 11.48
C GLU A 132 -11.32 9.37 12.86
N ALA A 133 -10.94 8.65 13.92
CA ALA A 133 -11.19 9.03 15.31
C ALA A 133 -10.69 10.44 15.62
N THR A 134 -9.48 10.77 15.17
CA THR A 134 -8.85 12.08 15.37
C THR A 134 -9.62 13.19 14.67
N VAL A 135 -9.99 13.01 13.41
CA VAL A 135 -10.74 14.01 12.63
C VAL A 135 -12.12 14.24 13.22
N HIS A 136 -12.78 13.20 13.69
CA HIS A 136 -14.14 13.26 14.26
C HIS A 136 -14.19 13.61 15.74
N GLN A 137 -13.05 13.61 16.44
CA GLN A 137 -12.98 13.79 17.90
C GLN A 137 -13.82 12.72 18.63
N ILE A 138 -13.84 11.50 18.11
CA ILE A 138 -14.55 10.32 18.66
C ILE A 138 -13.53 9.25 18.94
N GLU A 139 -13.39 8.81 20.20
CA GLU A 139 -12.38 7.85 20.62
C GLU A 139 -12.68 6.41 20.15
N ALA A 140 -13.94 6.05 19.97
CA ALA A 140 -14.36 4.68 19.67
C ALA A 140 -14.59 4.49 18.17
N VAL A 141 -13.87 3.53 17.58
CA VAL A 141 -14.06 3.08 16.20
C VAL A 141 -14.19 1.56 16.20
N VAL A 142 -15.11 1.01 15.44
CA VAL A 142 -15.17 -0.43 15.18
C VAL A 142 -14.80 -0.67 13.72
N LEU A 143 -13.71 -1.40 13.52
CA LEU A 143 -13.37 -1.91 12.19
C LEU A 143 -14.18 -3.19 11.95
N VAL A 144 -15.14 -3.14 11.03
CA VAL A 144 -15.98 -4.27 10.63
C VAL A 144 -15.41 -4.89 9.37
N VAL A 145 -15.00 -6.13 9.43
CA VAL A 145 -14.34 -6.81 8.30
C VAL A 145 -15.12 -8.03 7.86
N CYS A 146 -15.42 -8.09 6.57
CA CYS A 146 -15.92 -9.30 5.92
C CYS A 146 -14.75 -10.02 5.23
N PHE A 147 -14.44 -11.24 5.65
CA PHE A 147 -13.39 -12.06 5.06
C PHE A 147 -13.96 -13.04 4.04
N GLY A 148 -13.57 -12.90 2.79
CA GLY A 148 -13.96 -13.79 1.70
C GLY A 148 -15.47 -13.88 1.43
N GLY A 149 -16.25 -12.90 1.89
CA GLY A 149 -17.71 -12.93 1.77
C GLY A 149 -18.40 -13.92 2.71
N GLN A 150 -17.69 -14.52 3.68
CA GLN A 150 -18.18 -15.64 4.51
C GLN A 150 -18.16 -15.37 6.01
N GLU A 151 -17.20 -14.61 6.51
CA GLU A 151 -17.01 -14.32 7.92
C GLU A 151 -17.04 -12.81 8.16
N ILE A 152 -17.93 -12.34 9.05
CA ILE A 152 -18.00 -10.93 9.46
C ILE A 152 -17.53 -10.81 10.89
N CYS A 153 -16.46 -10.06 11.12
CA CYS A 153 -15.84 -9.80 12.40
C CYS A 153 -15.86 -8.30 12.71
N GLY A 154 -16.01 -7.96 13.99
CA GLY A 154 -15.87 -6.59 14.49
C GLY A 154 -14.66 -6.47 15.40
N TYR A 155 -13.88 -5.42 15.21
CA TYR A 155 -12.64 -5.13 15.94
C TYR A 155 -12.73 -3.75 16.59
N PRO A 156 -13.17 -3.67 17.86
CA PRO A 156 -13.24 -2.40 18.57
C PRO A 156 -11.86 -1.82 18.80
N GLN A 157 -11.71 -0.54 18.46
CA GLN A 157 -10.51 0.26 18.68
C GLN A 157 -10.89 1.44 19.58
N THR A 158 -10.02 1.79 20.50
CA THR A 158 -10.19 2.99 21.33
C THR A 158 -8.89 3.79 21.29
N PHE A 159 -9.03 5.09 21.04
CA PHE A 159 -7.91 6.00 20.87
C PHE A 159 -8.05 7.16 21.85
N GLY A 160 -7.20 7.20 22.86
CA GLY A 160 -7.19 8.31 23.82
C GLY A 160 -6.59 9.59 23.22
N ALA A 161 -6.87 10.72 23.86
CA ALA A 161 -6.43 12.05 23.40
C ALA A 161 -4.93 12.14 23.16
N ASP A 162 -4.10 11.57 24.02
CA ASP A 162 -2.64 11.58 23.86
C ASP A 162 -2.16 10.92 22.55
N LEU A 163 -2.83 9.83 22.15
CA LEU A 163 -2.51 9.14 20.91
C LEU A 163 -3.01 9.92 19.68
N MET A 164 -4.18 10.54 19.79
CA MET A 164 -4.68 11.44 18.74
C MET A 164 -3.76 12.65 18.55
N ASP A 165 -3.31 13.27 19.65
CA ASP A 165 -2.36 14.39 19.61
C ASP A 165 -1.00 13.98 19.02
N LEU A 166 -0.52 12.77 19.34
CA LEU A 166 0.69 12.23 18.70
C LEU A 166 0.47 12.08 17.19
N HIS A 167 -0.65 11.49 16.80
CA HIS A 167 -0.98 11.29 15.38
C HIS A 167 -1.08 12.63 14.61
N ILE A 168 -1.68 13.67 15.23
CA ILE A 168 -1.71 15.01 14.64
C ILE A 168 -0.28 15.52 14.40
N ARG A 169 0.63 15.38 15.37
CA ARG A 169 2.02 15.86 15.22
C ARG A 169 2.75 15.15 14.09
N GLU A 170 2.68 13.81 14.04
CA GLU A 170 3.31 13.02 12.99
C GLU A 170 2.79 13.39 11.60
N MET A 171 1.46 13.51 11.47
CA MET A 171 0.85 13.88 10.19
C MET A 171 1.11 15.34 9.82
N ALA A 172 1.22 16.25 10.80
CA ALA A 172 1.58 17.65 10.56
C ALA A 172 3.01 17.78 10.00
N GLU A 173 3.95 17.00 10.51
CA GLU A 173 5.30 16.97 9.99
C GLU A 173 5.31 16.50 8.53
N PHE A 174 4.61 15.41 8.23
CA PHE A 174 4.50 14.90 6.87
C PHE A 174 3.81 15.91 5.93
N TRP A 175 2.71 16.53 6.37
CA TRP A 175 2.03 17.57 5.61
C TRP A 175 2.92 18.81 5.38
N GLY A 176 3.66 19.23 6.39
CA GLY A 176 4.64 20.32 6.28
C GLY A 176 5.69 20.05 5.20
N ARG A 177 6.17 18.81 5.09
CA ARG A 177 7.10 18.40 4.02
C ARG A 177 6.45 18.47 2.63
N ILE A 178 5.18 18.05 2.51
CA ILE A 178 4.41 18.16 1.26
C ILE A 178 4.29 19.63 0.85
N GLN A 179 3.91 20.52 1.77
CA GLN A 179 3.76 21.95 1.49
C GLN A 179 5.10 22.62 1.14
N ALA A 180 6.15 22.29 1.84
CA ALA A 180 7.50 22.78 1.58
C ALA A 180 8.15 22.15 0.35
N ARG A 181 7.53 21.15 -0.28
CA ARG A 181 8.11 20.30 -1.34
C ARG A 181 9.49 19.75 -0.94
N SER A 182 9.66 19.43 0.34
CA SER A 182 10.89 18.85 0.88
C SER A 182 10.80 17.33 0.91
N PHE A 183 11.87 16.69 0.47
CA PHE A 183 11.96 15.23 0.40
C PHE A 183 12.63 14.65 1.66
N ASP A 184 12.04 13.61 2.22
CA ASP A 184 12.63 12.83 3.31
C ASP A 184 12.81 11.36 2.86
N PRO A 185 14.05 10.88 2.72
CA PRO A 185 14.32 9.51 2.28
C PRO A 185 13.76 8.43 3.21
N GLU A 186 13.68 8.70 4.52
CA GLU A 186 13.25 7.70 5.51
C GLU A 186 11.74 7.42 5.43
N THR A 187 10.94 8.47 5.27
CA THR A 187 9.47 8.36 5.26
C THR A 187 8.87 8.34 3.87
N MET A 188 9.59 8.85 2.86
CA MET A 188 9.11 8.98 1.48
C MET A 188 9.69 7.96 0.51
N GLY A 189 10.66 7.14 0.95
CA GLY A 189 11.18 6.01 0.17
C GLY A 189 11.54 6.36 -1.28
N ASP A 190 10.89 5.70 -2.24
CA ASP A 190 11.15 5.85 -3.67
C ASP A 190 10.52 7.10 -4.32
N ALA A 191 9.98 8.06 -3.56
CA ALA A 191 9.34 9.27 -4.12
C ALA A 191 10.25 10.04 -5.08
N ALA A 192 11.56 10.01 -4.86
CA ALA A 192 12.51 10.66 -5.77
C ALA A 192 12.35 10.19 -7.23
N ARG A 193 12.08 8.91 -7.47
CA ARG A 193 11.85 8.37 -8.82
C ARG A 193 10.53 8.86 -9.42
N LEU A 194 9.53 9.08 -8.58
CA LEU A 194 8.21 9.55 -9.01
C LEU A 194 8.22 11.04 -9.31
N VAL A 195 8.99 11.81 -8.55
CA VAL A 195 9.06 13.26 -8.64
C VAL A 195 10.07 13.71 -9.72
N TYR A 196 11.27 13.15 -9.72
CA TYR A 196 12.38 13.56 -10.60
C TYR A 196 12.56 12.59 -11.76
N ARG A 197 11.59 12.55 -12.66
CA ARG A 197 11.52 11.59 -13.77
C ARG A 197 12.55 11.84 -14.87
N GLN A 198 12.98 13.10 -15.04
CA GLN A 198 13.97 13.51 -16.04
C GLN A 198 15.14 14.20 -15.36
N ASP A 199 16.34 14.06 -15.91
CA ASP A 199 17.49 14.86 -15.49
C ASP A 199 17.54 16.17 -16.30
N ASP A 200 18.24 17.14 -15.74
CA ASP A 200 18.49 18.44 -16.35
C ASP A 200 19.93 18.57 -16.91
N GLY A 201 20.70 17.48 -16.89
CA GLY A 201 22.09 17.42 -17.32
C GLY A 201 23.09 18.06 -16.37
N ASN A 202 22.63 18.67 -15.26
CA ASN A 202 23.50 19.34 -14.30
C ASN A 202 24.31 18.34 -13.44
N LYS A 203 25.45 18.84 -12.91
CA LYS A 203 26.29 18.13 -11.95
C LYS A 203 26.17 18.77 -10.58
N LEU A 204 25.92 17.96 -9.57
CA LEU A 204 25.91 18.40 -8.18
C LEU A 204 27.16 17.89 -7.47
N ILE A 205 27.74 18.74 -6.62
CA ILE A 205 28.85 18.37 -5.74
C ILE A 205 28.24 17.69 -4.52
N ALA A 206 28.69 16.47 -4.23
CA ALA A 206 28.21 15.72 -3.07
C ALA A 206 28.69 16.35 -1.76
N THR A 207 27.86 16.26 -0.73
CA THR A 207 28.30 16.49 0.65
C THR A 207 29.06 15.26 1.15
N GLN A 208 29.85 15.42 2.21
CA GLN A 208 30.59 14.31 2.82
C GLN A 208 29.67 13.13 3.21
N SER A 209 28.46 13.41 3.71
CA SER A 209 27.46 12.39 4.04
C SER A 209 26.98 11.62 2.82
N LEU A 210 26.77 12.30 1.68
CA LEU A 210 26.35 11.65 0.44
C LEU A 210 27.48 10.86 -0.22
N GLU A 211 28.73 11.31 -0.11
CA GLU A 211 29.90 10.50 -0.52
C GLU A 211 29.98 9.22 0.28
N HIS A 212 29.82 9.32 1.61
CA HIS A 212 29.79 8.13 2.47
C HIS A 212 28.63 7.19 2.09
N ALA A 213 27.42 7.71 1.89
CA ALA A 213 26.26 6.92 1.47
C ALA A 213 26.50 6.21 0.13
N ALA A 214 27.14 6.87 -0.84
CA ALA A 214 27.49 6.28 -2.12
C ALA A 214 28.50 5.12 -1.97
N MET A 215 29.52 5.29 -1.11
CA MET A 215 30.49 4.23 -0.81
C MET A 215 29.81 3.02 -0.12
N GLN A 216 28.94 3.27 0.86
CA GLN A 216 28.19 2.19 1.53
C GLN A 216 27.29 1.45 0.53
N LEU A 217 26.57 2.16 -0.33
CA LEU A 217 25.73 1.54 -1.35
C LEU A 217 26.54 0.70 -2.32
N LYS A 218 27.74 1.16 -2.72
CA LYS A 218 28.64 0.39 -3.58
C LYS A 218 29.12 -0.90 -2.90
N ALA A 219 29.50 -0.81 -1.63
CA ALA A 219 29.92 -1.95 -0.83
C ALA A 219 28.79 -2.99 -0.67
N LEU A 220 27.58 -2.53 -0.34
CA LEU A 220 26.40 -3.39 -0.25
C LEU A 220 26.08 -4.10 -1.58
N LYS A 221 26.18 -3.40 -2.71
CA LYS A 221 25.98 -4.01 -4.04
C LYS A 221 27.01 -5.10 -4.34
N THR A 222 28.26 -4.91 -3.92
CA THR A 222 29.28 -5.94 -4.05
C THR A 222 28.95 -7.16 -3.19
N GLN A 223 28.58 -6.97 -1.92
CA GLN A 223 28.16 -8.06 -1.04
C GLN A 223 26.95 -8.83 -1.58
N ILE A 224 25.93 -8.11 -2.10
CA ILE A 224 24.75 -8.74 -2.73
C ILE A 224 25.20 -9.65 -3.89
N LYS A 225 26.05 -9.13 -4.77
CA LYS A 225 26.57 -9.91 -5.90
C LYS A 225 27.33 -11.17 -5.45
N ASP A 226 28.18 -11.05 -4.43
CA ASP A 226 28.93 -12.18 -3.89
C ASP A 226 27.99 -13.24 -3.26
N LEU A 227 26.90 -12.79 -2.59
CA LEU A 227 25.89 -13.68 -2.03
C LEU A 227 25.05 -14.37 -3.12
N GLU A 228 24.66 -13.65 -4.18
CA GLU A 228 23.96 -14.21 -5.34
C GLU A 228 24.82 -15.28 -6.06
N GLU A 229 26.14 -15.04 -6.16
CA GLU A 229 27.06 -16.04 -6.70
C GLU A 229 27.17 -17.30 -5.81
N GLN A 230 27.16 -17.14 -4.49
CA GLN A 230 27.15 -18.25 -3.55
C GLN A 230 25.81 -19.01 -3.61
N GLU A 231 24.68 -18.31 -3.62
CA GLU A 231 23.35 -18.91 -3.79
C GLU A 231 23.30 -19.74 -5.08
N SER A 232 23.74 -19.16 -6.20
CA SER A 232 23.79 -19.86 -7.50
C SER A 232 24.60 -21.13 -7.47
N LYS A 233 25.77 -21.13 -6.78
CA LYS A 233 26.61 -22.33 -6.61
C LYS A 233 25.88 -23.43 -5.83
N TRP A 234 25.25 -23.07 -4.71
CA TRP A 234 24.48 -24.03 -3.91
C TRP A 234 23.27 -24.58 -4.65
N GLN A 235 22.55 -23.70 -5.35
CA GLN A 235 21.43 -24.10 -6.18
C GLN A 235 21.86 -25.07 -7.28
N ALA A 236 22.96 -24.79 -7.99
CA ALA A 236 23.49 -25.66 -9.03
C ALA A 236 23.93 -27.02 -8.47
N ALA A 237 24.52 -27.05 -7.28
CA ALA A 237 24.91 -28.30 -6.62
C ALA A 237 23.68 -29.16 -6.27
N ILE A 238 22.63 -28.55 -5.73
CA ILE A 238 21.35 -29.21 -5.40
C ILE A 238 20.69 -29.73 -6.69
N GLN A 239 20.56 -28.90 -7.70
CA GLN A 239 19.96 -29.27 -8.99
C GLN A 239 20.74 -30.38 -9.68
N GLY A 240 22.10 -30.32 -9.64
CA GLY A 240 22.96 -31.37 -10.19
C GLY A 240 22.79 -32.72 -9.49
N TYR A 241 22.52 -32.70 -8.18
CA TYR A 241 22.23 -33.92 -7.43
C TYR A 241 20.81 -34.46 -7.72
N MET A 242 19.82 -33.54 -7.83
CA MET A 242 18.44 -33.92 -8.11
C MET A 242 18.23 -34.55 -9.49
N MET A 243 19.02 -34.16 -10.48
CA MET A 243 18.85 -34.62 -11.88
C MET A 243 17.40 -34.49 -12.35
N GLU A 244 16.68 -35.58 -12.57
CA GLU A 244 15.29 -35.65 -13.02
C GLU A 244 14.28 -35.71 -11.85
N ALA A 245 14.76 -35.78 -10.61
CA ALA A 245 13.89 -35.87 -9.45
C ALA A 245 13.12 -34.52 -9.21
N ALA A 246 11.84 -34.64 -8.92
CA ALA A 246 10.98 -33.47 -8.65
C ALA A 246 11.14 -32.92 -7.24
N GLU A 247 11.61 -33.73 -6.29
CA GLU A 247 11.76 -33.37 -4.87
C GLU A 247 13.05 -33.96 -4.30
N LEU A 248 13.74 -33.18 -3.47
CA LEU A 248 14.82 -33.60 -2.61
C LEU A 248 14.30 -33.65 -1.18
N VAL A 249 14.49 -34.79 -0.52
CA VAL A 249 14.04 -35.01 0.87
C VAL A 249 15.21 -35.34 1.79
N SER A 250 15.09 -34.96 3.07
CA SER A 250 16.06 -35.38 4.09
C SER A 250 15.88 -36.85 4.48
N VAL A 251 16.78 -37.38 5.28
CA VAL A 251 16.68 -38.76 5.85
C VAL A 251 15.42 -38.96 6.68
N ASP A 252 14.91 -37.88 7.28
CA ASP A 252 13.68 -37.89 8.10
C ASP A 252 12.38 -37.66 7.28
N GLY A 253 12.51 -37.61 5.93
CA GLY A 253 11.39 -37.45 5.01
C GLY A 253 10.93 -36.03 4.81
N ASN A 254 11.61 -35.01 5.34
CA ASN A 254 11.24 -33.61 5.14
C ASN A 254 11.67 -33.14 3.74
N VAL A 255 10.80 -32.42 3.03
CA VAL A 255 11.12 -31.83 1.72
C VAL A 255 12.11 -30.67 1.92
N LEU A 256 13.29 -30.78 1.32
CA LEU A 256 14.36 -29.78 1.35
C LEU A 256 14.31 -28.85 0.14
N ALA A 257 14.01 -29.41 -1.05
CA ALA A 257 13.88 -28.64 -2.28
C ALA A 257 12.87 -29.29 -3.23
N THR A 258 12.27 -28.46 -4.10
CA THR A 258 11.42 -28.94 -5.20
C THR A 258 11.92 -28.35 -6.52
N TRP A 259 11.99 -29.18 -7.56
CA TRP A 259 12.35 -28.76 -8.91
C TRP A 259 11.45 -29.44 -9.93
N LYS A 260 10.24 -28.84 -10.11
CA LYS A 260 9.16 -29.43 -10.91
C LYS A 260 9.00 -28.71 -12.24
N THR A 261 8.69 -29.46 -13.29
CA THR A 261 8.34 -28.91 -14.60
C THR A 261 7.00 -28.17 -14.50
N ALA A 262 7.00 -26.89 -14.87
CA ALA A 262 5.77 -26.12 -14.97
C ALA A 262 4.91 -26.59 -16.14
N LYS A 263 3.58 -26.38 -16.03
CA LYS A 263 2.68 -26.63 -17.16
C LYS A 263 3.04 -25.71 -18.34
N ALA A 264 2.97 -26.25 -19.55
CA ALA A 264 3.13 -25.46 -20.76
C ALA A 264 2.13 -24.29 -20.79
N SER A 265 2.61 -23.09 -21.08
CA SER A 265 1.81 -21.88 -21.23
C SER A 265 1.97 -21.29 -22.61
N LYS A 266 0.89 -20.69 -23.11
CA LYS A 266 0.95 -19.94 -24.37
C LYS A 266 1.46 -18.53 -24.07
N ARG A 267 2.46 -18.09 -24.82
CA ARG A 267 3.02 -16.73 -24.70
C ARG A 267 2.91 -16.04 -26.07
N PHE A 268 2.45 -14.79 -26.07
CA PHE A 268 2.49 -13.96 -27.25
C PHE A 268 3.96 -13.67 -27.63
N SER A 269 4.30 -13.91 -28.90
CA SER A 269 5.61 -13.59 -29.42
C SER A 269 5.54 -12.29 -30.22
N ALA A 270 6.02 -11.21 -29.62
CA ALA A 270 6.07 -9.90 -30.28
C ALA A 270 6.99 -9.91 -31.53
N GLU A 271 8.10 -10.66 -31.49
CA GLU A 271 9.02 -10.79 -32.63
C GLU A 271 8.33 -11.49 -33.82
N LEU A 272 7.66 -12.63 -33.54
CA LEU A 272 6.93 -13.35 -34.60
C LEU A 272 5.78 -12.51 -35.13
N PHE A 273 5.07 -11.79 -34.26
CA PHE A 273 3.98 -10.90 -34.67
C PHE A 273 4.48 -9.74 -35.55
N LYS A 274 5.58 -9.10 -35.13
CA LYS A 274 6.23 -8.01 -35.90
C LYS A 274 6.69 -8.50 -37.27
N SER A 275 7.27 -9.68 -37.35
CA SER A 275 7.75 -10.24 -38.64
C SER A 275 6.63 -10.70 -39.56
N SER A 276 5.52 -11.23 -39.00
CA SER A 276 4.42 -11.76 -39.76
C SER A 276 3.35 -10.73 -40.15
N MET A 277 3.17 -9.68 -39.34
CA MET A 277 2.16 -8.65 -39.51
C MET A 277 2.71 -7.24 -39.14
N PRO A 278 3.74 -6.76 -39.85
CA PRO A 278 4.43 -5.51 -39.50
C PRO A 278 3.49 -4.29 -39.45
N ASP A 279 2.58 -4.16 -40.42
CA ASP A 279 1.66 -3.02 -40.51
C ASP A 279 0.66 -2.97 -39.34
N ILE A 280 0.27 -4.13 -38.84
CA ILE A 280 -0.58 -4.22 -37.65
C ILE A 280 0.24 -3.95 -36.40
N TYR A 281 1.46 -4.50 -36.31
CA TYR A 281 2.35 -4.26 -35.17
C TYR A 281 2.59 -2.75 -34.94
N GLU A 282 2.91 -2.00 -35.98
CA GLU A 282 3.18 -0.56 -35.89
C GLU A 282 1.96 0.26 -35.38
N GLN A 283 0.72 -0.19 -35.62
CA GLN A 283 -0.46 0.48 -35.10
C GLN A 283 -0.58 0.37 -33.57
N PHE A 284 0.09 -0.60 -32.93
CA PHE A 284 0.07 -0.83 -31.50
C PHE A 284 1.40 -0.48 -30.82
N VAL A 285 2.37 0.05 -31.55
CA VAL A 285 3.61 0.57 -30.98
C VAL A 285 3.37 1.97 -30.40
N THR A 286 3.66 2.14 -29.13
CA THR A 286 3.61 3.45 -28.45
C THR A 286 4.99 3.83 -27.95
N GLU A 287 5.39 5.08 -28.15
CA GLU A 287 6.60 5.59 -27.53
C GLU A 287 6.41 5.72 -26.03
N GLN A 288 7.32 5.10 -25.28
CA GLN A 288 7.39 5.28 -23.83
C GLN A 288 8.49 6.29 -23.52
N PRO A 289 8.22 7.29 -22.67
CA PRO A 289 9.27 8.23 -22.26
C PRO A 289 10.40 7.46 -21.56
N GLY A 290 11.65 7.87 -21.84
CA GLY A 290 12.83 7.29 -21.20
C GLY A 290 12.77 7.42 -19.67
N SER A 291 13.22 6.40 -18.97
CA SER A 291 13.30 6.41 -17.50
C SER A 291 14.72 6.76 -17.03
N ARG A 292 14.84 7.53 -15.93
CA ARG A 292 16.13 7.74 -15.28
C ARG A 292 16.66 6.46 -14.65
N ARG A 293 17.89 6.10 -14.97
CA ARG A 293 18.58 4.96 -14.39
C ARG A 293 19.61 5.43 -13.36
N PHE A 294 19.40 5.06 -12.10
CA PHE A 294 20.36 5.33 -11.02
C PHE A 294 21.49 4.28 -11.01
N LEU A 295 22.74 4.75 -11.09
CA LEU A 295 23.94 3.90 -11.03
C LEU A 295 24.94 4.52 -10.07
N VAL A 296 25.32 3.83 -9.01
CA VAL A 296 26.49 4.18 -8.20
C VAL A 296 27.75 3.71 -8.92
N LYS A 297 28.77 4.55 -8.97
CA LYS A 297 30.04 4.32 -9.69
C LYS A 297 31.19 3.99 -8.74
#